data_9100428b9213b394ab7475f2ecd9a423
#
_entry.id   9100428b9213b394ab7475f2ecd9a423
#
_cell.length_a   1.000
_cell.length_b   1.000
_cell.length_c   1.000
_cell.angle_alpha   90.00
_cell.angle_beta   90.00
_cell.angle_gamma   90.00
#
_symmetry.space_group_name_H-M   'P 1'
#
loop_
_entity.id
_entity.type
_entity.pdbx_description
1 polymer ?
#
loop_
_entity_poly.entity_id
_entity_poly.type
_entity_poly.pdbx_seq_one_letter_code
_entity_poly.pdbx_strand_id
1 'polypeptide(L)'
;MSHLILSLDGNIGSGKTTLLNHIRTYLHDIHVVDEPVGQWTELHDKEGKNLLELFYQDKKRWSYTFQNCALLTRLTNIKDAISKLDTTVKERQVIVTERSMLTDKHVFAEMLHDSGDLNAIEWELYNNWFHTFGKSYPIHGIIYLSTSSATSKERIQIRNRQGEDRIDMEYLDALEAQHEKWISNTTIPVLTLSTEVGVSVEENMEQIRSFVKQLKK
;
A
#
# COMPACT_ATOMS: atom_id res chain seq x y z
N MET A 1 -12.54 2.36 -19.87
CA MET A 1 -11.49 1.50 -19.32
C MET A 1 -12.13 0.18 -18.96
N SER A 2 -11.46 -0.93 -19.26
CA SER A 2 -11.97 -2.29 -19.05
C SER A 2 -11.80 -2.81 -17.61
N HIS A 3 -11.17 -2.04 -16.73
CA HIS A 3 -10.87 -2.47 -15.36
C HIS A 3 -10.99 -1.34 -14.35
N LEU A 4 -11.12 -1.72 -13.09
CA LEU A 4 -11.03 -0.86 -11.90
C LEU A 4 -9.81 -1.28 -11.08
N ILE A 5 -9.07 -0.31 -10.56
CA ILE A 5 -7.95 -0.54 -9.63
C ILE A 5 -8.35 0.05 -8.28
N LEU A 6 -8.35 -0.79 -7.26
CA LEU A 6 -8.59 -0.39 -5.86
C LEU A 6 -7.29 -0.55 -5.07
N SER A 7 -7.00 0.41 -4.23
CA SER A 7 -5.86 0.36 -3.30
C SER A 7 -6.34 -0.12 -1.92
N LEU A 8 -5.69 -1.14 -1.37
CA LEU A 8 -5.88 -1.58 0.01
C LEU A 8 -4.83 -0.92 0.90
N ASP A 9 -5.25 -0.01 1.73
CA ASP A 9 -4.40 0.86 2.52
C ASP A 9 -4.57 0.67 4.03
N GLY A 10 -3.63 1.16 4.79
CA GLY A 10 -3.58 1.09 6.25
C GLY A 10 -2.14 0.96 6.76
N ASN A 11 -1.96 1.13 8.07
CA ASN A 11 -0.68 1.13 8.73
C ASN A 11 0.12 -0.17 8.52
N ILE A 12 1.41 -0.17 8.82
CA ILE A 12 2.22 -1.40 8.89
C ILE A 12 1.63 -2.27 10.01
N GLY A 13 1.42 -3.56 9.74
CA GLY A 13 0.77 -4.45 10.73
C GLY A 13 -0.76 -4.37 10.79
N SER A 14 -1.43 -3.53 9.97
CA SER A 14 -2.90 -3.39 9.99
C SER A 14 -3.69 -4.60 9.49
N GLY A 15 -3.05 -5.65 8.97
CA GLY A 15 -3.73 -6.86 8.49
C GLY A 15 -4.06 -6.87 7.00
N LYS A 16 -3.49 -5.97 6.19
CA LYS A 16 -3.73 -5.90 4.73
C LYS A 16 -3.52 -7.23 4.01
N THR A 17 -2.38 -7.86 4.22
CA THR A 17 -2.04 -9.15 3.59
C THR A 17 -3.04 -10.24 3.97
N THR A 18 -3.51 -10.25 5.22
CA THR A 18 -4.56 -11.17 5.69
C THR A 18 -5.87 -10.93 4.94
N LEU A 19 -6.29 -9.67 4.82
CA LEU A 19 -7.50 -9.32 4.08
C LEU A 19 -7.39 -9.66 2.59
N LEU A 20 -6.23 -9.44 1.95
CA LEU A 20 -5.99 -9.86 0.58
C LEU A 20 -6.13 -11.36 0.38
N ASN A 21 -5.66 -12.16 1.34
CA ASN A 21 -5.83 -13.62 1.30
C ASN A 21 -7.32 -14.00 1.43
N HIS A 22 -8.10 -13.31 2.25
CA HIS A 22 -9.55 -13.51 2.31
C HIS A 22 -10.22 -13.10 0.98
N ILE A 23 -9.84 -11.97 0.37
CA ILE A 23 -10.34 -11.56 -0.95
C ILE A 23 -10.07 -12.66 -1.99
N ARG A 24 -8.86 -13.21 -2.04
CA ARG A 24 -8.52 -14.33 -2.94
C ARG A 24 -9.40 -15.56 -2.72
N THR A 25 -9.70 -15.85 -1.45
CA THR A 25 -10.47 -17.05 -1.08
C THR A 25 -11.96 -16.90 -1.35
N TYR A 26 -12.53 -15.73 -1.16
CA TYR A 26 -13.98 -15.52 -1.16
C TYR A 26 -14.51 -14.68 -2.34
N LEU A 27 -13.64 -13.92 -3.04
CA LEU A 27 -14.00 -13.00 -4.13
C LEU A 27 -13.21 -13.35 -5.40
N HIS A 28 -13.52 -14.49 -6.03
CA HIS A 28 -12.77 -15.04 -7.17
C HIS A 28 -12.79 -14.18 -8.45
N ASP A 29 -13.67 -13.18 -8.53
CA ASP A 29 -13.78 -12.20 -9.62
C ASP A 29 -12.88 -10.98 -9.43
N ILE A 30 -12.07 -10.96 -8.36
CA ILE A 30 -11.12 -9.90 -8.04
C ILE A 30 -9.68 -10.40 -8.21
N HIS A 31 -8.91 -9.70 -9.02
CA HIS A 31 -7.47 -9.94 -9.15
C HIS A 31 -6.71 -9.24 -8.03
N VAL A 32 -5.88 -9.96 -7.31
CA VAL A 32 -5.13 -9.43 -6.16
C VAL A 32 -3.67 -9.27 -6.51
N VAL A 33 -3.11 -8.11 -6.16
CA VAL A 33 -1.70 -7.76 -6.32
C VAL A 33 -1.07 -7.52 -4.94
N ASP A 34 -0.11 -8.34 -4.58
CA ASP A 34 0.59 -8.24 -3.30
C ASP A 34 1.61 -7.08 -3.28
N GLU A 35 1.95 -6.65 -2.07
CA GLU A 35 3.06 -5.72 -1.86
C GLU A 35 4.39 -6.37 -2.30
N PRO A 36 5.23 -5.68 -3.11
CA PRO A 36 6.44 -6.25 -3.67
C PRO A 36 7.61 -6.36 -2.66
N VAL A 37 7.34 -6.74 -1.41
CA VAL A 37 8.36 -6.81 -0.34
C VAL A 37 9.50 -7.75 -0.70
N GLY A 38 9.22 -8.89 -1.36
CA GLY A 38 10.25 -9.82 -1.83
C GLY A 38 11.27 -9.15 -2.71
N GLN A 39 10.82 -8.28 -3.65
CA GLN A 39 11.73 -7.54 -4.53
C GLN A 39 12.64 -6.56 -3.76
N TRP A 40 12.17 -6.01 -2.63
CA TRP A 40 12.97 -5.10 -1.80
C TRP A 40 13.97 -5.83 -0.92
N THR A 41 13.62 -7.04 -0.47
CA THR A 41 14.49 -7.89 0.36
C THR A 41 15.48 -8.72 -0.46
N GLU A 42 15.33 -8.80 -1.78
CA GLU A 42 16.31 -9.40 -2.70
C GLU A 42 17.44 -8.44 -3.10
N LEU A 43 17.24 -7.12 -2.93
CA LEU A 43 18.27 -6.13 -3.19
C LEU A 43 19.20 -5.97 -2.00
N HIS A 44 20.45 -6.41 -2.13
CA HIS A 44 21.44 -6.40 -1.06
C HIS A 44 22.62 -5.47 -1.36
N ASP A 45 23.17 -4.88 -0.30
CA ASP A 45 24.45 -4.20 -0.37
C ASP A 45 25.62 -5.20 -0.31
N LYS A 46 26.86 -4.69 -0.30
CA LYS A 46 28.08 -5.51 -0.22
C LYS A 46 28.25 -6.24 1.12
N GLU A 47 27.53 -5.80 2.15
CA GLU A 47 27.56 -6.39 3.50
C GLU A 47 26.44 -7.41 3.69
N GLY A 48 25.60 -7.62 2.66
CA GLY A 48 24.49 -8.57 2.69
C GLY A 48 23.22 -8.03 3.35
N LYS A 49 23.14 -6.74 3.67
CA LYS A 49 21.92 -6.10 4.18
C LYS A 49 20.98 -5.80 3.03
N ASN A 50 19.70 -6.13 3.19
CA ASN A 50 18.70 -5.82 2.17
C ASN A 50 18.23 -4.36 2.22
N LEU A 51 17.59 -3.90 1.14
CA LEU A 51 17.15 -2.50 1.00
C LEU A 51 16.17 -2.07 2.09
N LEU A 52 15.29 -2.95 2.55
CA LEU A 52 14.33 -2.64 3.61
C LEU A 52 15.03 -2.45 4.97
N GLU A 53 16.02 -3.31 5.29
CA GLU A 53 16.86 -3.16 6.47
C GLU A 53 17.65 -1.86 6.45
N LEU A 54 18.28 -1.54 5.31
CA LEU A 54 19.04 -0.30 5.12
C LEU A 54 18.14 0.94 5.32
N PHE A 55 16.93 0.92 4.78
CA PHE A 55 15.97 1.99 4.96
C PHE A 55 15.61 2.22 6.43
N TYR A 56 15.25 1.18 7.18
CA TYR A 56 14.94 1.33 8.61
C TYR A 56 16.16 1.65 9.46
N GLN A 57 17.36 1.28 9.01
CA GLN A 57 18.60 1.57 9.73
C GLN A 57 19.02 3.04 9.61
N ASP A 58 18.89 3.64 8.42
CA ASP A 58 19.25 5.03 8.13
C ASP A 58 18.29 5.63 7.11
N LYS A 59 17.16 6.13 7.61
CA LYS A 59 16.12 6.74 6.77
C LYS A 59 16.68 7.90 5.96
N LYS A 60 17.49 8.76 6.57
CA LYS A 60 18.06 9.94 5.89
C LYS A 60 18.89 9.57 4.65
N ARG A 61 19.61 8.45 4.70
CA ARG A 61 20.42 7.96 3.55
C ARG A 61 19.58 7.22 2.53
N TRP A 62 18.58 6.45 2.97
CA TRP A 62 17.95 5.44 2.12
C TRP A 62 16.51 5.77 1.71
N SER A 63 15.87 6.80 2.27
CA SER A 63 14.47 7.12 1.96
C SER A 63 14.23 7.34 0.49
N TYR A 64 15.04 8.17 -0.17
CA TYR A 64 14.88 8.42 -1.61
C TYR A 64 15.04 7.15 -2.43
N THR A 65 16.07 6.36 -2.14
CA THR A 65 16.32 5.09 -2.85
C THR A 65 15.17 4.12 -2.65
N PHE A 66 14.70 3.96 -1.40
CA PHE A 66 13.62 3.04 -1.08
C PHE A 66 12.28 3.49 -1.69
N GLN A 67 11.92 4.76 -1.60
CA GLN A 67 10.66 5.27 -2.15
C GLN A 67 10.61 5.16 -3.68
N ASN A 68 11.72 5.38 -4.39
CA ASN A 68 11.77 5.13 -5.83
C ASN A 68 11.63 3.64 -6.16
N CYS A 69 12.27 2.76 -5.40
CA CYS A 69 12.13 1.32 -5.56
C CYS A 69 10.68 0.88 -5.33
N ALA A 70 10.03 1.36 -4.26
CA ALA A 70 8.63 1.07 -3.94
C ALA A 70 7.70 1.52 -5.08
N LEU A 71 7.82 2.77 -5.53
CA LEU A 71 7.04 3.34 -6.63
C LEU A 71 7.17 2.49 -7.91
N LEU A 72 8.40 2.19 -8.34
CA LEU A 72 8.64 1.49 -9.60
C LEU A 72 8.19 0.03 -9.56
N THR A 73 8.41 -0.68 -8.45
CA THR A 73 8.00 -2.07 -8.29
C THR A 73 6.48 -2.21 -8.22
N ARG A 74 5.76 -1.30 -7.55
CA ARG A 74 4.29 -1.27 -7.55
C ARG A 74 3.74 -1.00 -8.93
N LEU A 75 4.30 -0.02 -9.64
CA LEU A 75 3.90 0.28 -11.03
C LEU A 75 4.06 -0.93 -11.94
N THR A 76 5.18 -1.63 -11.83
CA THR A 76 5.44 -2.85 -12.60
C THR A 76 4.42 -3.92 -12.28
N ASN A 77 4.15 -4.19 -10.99
CA ASN A 77 3.18 -5.20 -10.59
C ASN A 77 1.75 -4.87 -11.05
N ILE A 78 1.34 -3.61 -10.98
CA ILE A 78 0.03 -3.17 -11.50
C ILE A 78 -0.04 -3.34 -13.02
N LYS A 79 0.99 -2.92 -13.75
CA LYS A 79 1.08 -3.10 -15.21
C LYS A 79 0.98 -4.57 -15.60
N ASP A 80 1.70 -5.44 -14.90
CA ASP A 80 1.69 -6.87 -15.15
C ASP A 80 0.32 -7.50 -14.83
N ALA A 81 -0.34 -7.05 -13.75
CA ALA A 81 -1.69 -7.50 -13.43
C ALA A 81 -2.69 -7.10 -14.53
N ILE A 82 -2.63 -5.86 -15.02
CA ILE A 82 -3.48 -5.38 -16.12
C ILE A 82 -3.24 -6.20 -17.39
N SER A 83 -2.00 -6.54 -17.72
CA SER A 83 -1.65 -7.31 -18.92
C SER A 83 -2.22 -8.74 -18.90
N LYS A 84 -2.54 -9.26 -17.72
CA LYS A 84 -3.10 -10.61 -17.50
C LYS A 84 -4.64 -10.64 -17.48
N LEU A 85 -5.30 -9.48 -17.55
CA LEU A 85 -6.75 -9.42 -17.59
C LEU A 85 -7.30 -10.03 -18.87
N ASP A 86 -8.43 -10.73 -18.75
CA ASP A 86 -9.11 -11.34 -19.88
C ASP A 86 -9.80 -10.26 -20.74
N THR A 87 -9.28 -10.04 -21.94
CA THR A 87 -9.81 -9.05 -22.88
C THR A 87 -11.16 -9.44 -23.50
N THR A 88 -11.62 -10.68 -23.32
CA THR A 88 -12.92 -11.16 -23.81
C THR A 88 -14.07 -10.85 -22.86
N VAL A 89 -13.76 -10.57 -21.59
CA VAL A 89 -14.76 -10.20 -20.57
C VAL A 89 -15.25 -8.79 -20.83
N LYS A 90 -16.57 -8.64 -21.00
CA LYS A 90 -17.21 -7.33 -21.27
C LYS A 90 -17.38 -6.47 -20.02
N GLU A 91 -17.49 -7.10 -18.85
CA GLU A 91 -17.62 -6.39 -17.58
C GLU A 91 -16.26 -5.84 -17.14
N ARG A 92 -16.32 -4.76 -16.31
CA ARG A 92 -15.12 -4.21 -15.70
C ARG A 92 -14.52 -5.22 -14.73
N GLN A 93 -13.33 -5.71 -15.03
CA GLN A 93 -12.54 -6.53 -14.12
C GLN A 93 -11.95 -5.68 -13.01
N VAL A 94 -11.76 -6.26 -11.83
CA VAL A 94 -11.33 -5.54 -10.63
C VAL A 94 -9.97 -6.04 -10.20
N ILE A 95 -9.06 -5.11 -9.95
CA ILE A 95 -7.75 -5.36 -9.34
C ILE A 95 -7.76 -4.70 -7.96
N VAL A 96 -7.38 -5.45 -6.92
CA VAL A 96 -7.08 -4.91 -5.59
C VAL A 96 -5.59 -5.07 -5.35
N THR A 97 -4.89 -3.96 -5.11
CA THR A 97 -3.44 -3.95 -4.83
C THR A 97 -3.18 -3.62 -3.37
N GLU A 98 -2.19 -4.31 -2.75
CA GLU A 98 -1.71 -3.89 -1.43
C GLU A 98 -0.91 -2.60 -1.58
N ARG A 99 -1.52 -1.49 -1.13
CA ARG A 99 -1.07 -0.13 -1.35
C ARG A 99 -1.02 0.27 -2.84
N SER A 100 -0.76 1.51 -3.09
CA SER A 100 -0.64 2.08 -4.42
C SER A 100 0.42 3.19 -4.45
N MET A 101 0.67 3.71 -5.63
CA MET A 101 1.53 4.89 -5.80
C MET A 101 1.01 6.12 -5.02
N LEU A 102 -0.31 6.20 -4.79
CA LEU A 102 -0.90 7.27 -3.98
C LEU A 102 -0.50 7.11 -2.52
N THR A 103 -0.50 5.89 -2.00
CA THR A 103 0.00 5.58 -0.65
C THR A 103 1.47 5.93 -0.50
N ASP A 104 2.29 5.50 -1.48
CA ASP A 104 3.73 5.81 -1.47
C ASP A 104 3.97 7.33 -1.42
N LYS A 105 3.20 8.10 -2.20
CA LYS A 105 3.32 9.56 -2.24
C LYS A 105 2.76 10.24 -1.00
N HIS A 106 1.47 10.02 -0.72
CA HIS A 106 0.73 10.83 0.25
C HIS A 106 0.93 10.39 1.70
N VAL A 107 1.41 9.16 1.91
CA VAL A 107 1.68 8.66 3.25
C VAL A 107 3.18 8.60 3.49
N PHE A 108 3.92 7.79 2.76
CA PHE A 108 5.33 7.53 3.07
C PHE A 108 6.26 8.66 2.62
N ALA A 109 6.25 9.03 1.34
CA ALA A 109 7.21 10.01 0.82
C ALA A 109 6.95 11.42 1.38
N GLU A 110 5.69 11.83 1.55
CA GLU A 110 5.33 13.11 2.16
C GLU A 110 5.78 13.16 3.63
N MET A 111 5.52 12.11 4.41
CA MET A 111 5.98 12.02 5.80
C MET A 111 7.52 12.09 5.91
N LEU A 112 8.24 11.36 5.05
CA LEU A 112 9.70 11.37 5.03
C LEU A 112 10.28 12.72 4.56
N HIS A 113 9.55 13.45 3.71
CA HIS A 113 9.92 14.81 3.37
C HIS A 113 9.69 15.76 4.54
N ASP A 114 8.54 15.67 5.20
CA ASP A 114 8.19 16.54 6.35
C ASP A 114 9.14 16.30 7.54
N SER A 115 9.64 15.07 7.74
CA SER A 115 10.66 14.74 8.74
C SER A 115 12.10 15.14 8.36
N GLY A 116 12.33 15.52 7.09
CA GLY A 116 13.66 15.87 6.57
C GLY A 116 14.51 14.65 6.17
N ASP A 117 13.93 13.47 6.09
CA ASP A 117 14.57 12.23 5.60
C ASP A 117 14.61 12.19 4.05
N LEU A 118 13.77 12.98 3.39
CA LEU A 118 13.88 13.34 1.97
C LEU A 118 14.18 14.83 1.87
N ASN A 119 15.30 15.20 1.25
CA ASN A 119 15.61 16.61 1.02
C ASN A 119 14.75 17.20 -0.12
N ALA A 120 14.78 18.54 -0.26
CA ALA A 120 13.93 19.24 -1.22
C ALA A 120 14.15 18.80 -2.68
N ILE A 121 15.39 18.48 -3.08
CA ILE A 121 15.70 18.02 -4.45
C ILE A 121 15.18 16.60 -4.66
N GLU A 122 15.39 15.71 -3.69
CA GLU A 122 14.89 14.33 -3.74
C GLU A 122 13.35 14.28 -3.80
N TRP A 123 12.69 15.16 -3.02
CA TRP A 123 11.24 15.32 -3.04
C TRP A 123 10.72 15.78 -4.40
N GLU A 124 11.37 16.77 -5.01
CA GLU A 124 11.00 17.27 -6.35
C GLU A 124 11.20 16.20 -7.42
N LEU A 125 12.32 15.48 -7.39
CA LEU A 125 12.58 14.36 -8.31
C LEU A 125 11.56 13.23 -8.14
N TYR A 126 11.22 12.86 -6.89
CA TYR A 126 10.21 11.86 -6.61
C TYR A 126 8.83 12.27 -7.16
N ASN A 127 8.43 13.54 -6.96
CA ASN A 127 7.20 14.07 -7.52
C ASN A 127 7.18 14.03 -9.06
N ASN A 128 8.31 14.31 -9.71
CA ASN A 128 8.42 14.22 -11.17
C ASN A 128 8.18 12.78 -11.67
N TRP A 129 8.75 11.78 -11.01
CA TRP A 129 8.50 10.36 -11.31
C TRP A 129 7.04 9.98 -11.06
N PHE A 130 6.48 10.38 -9.93
CA PHE A 130 5.08 10.14 -9.62
C PHE A 130 4.15 10.76 -10.69
N HIS A 131 4.38 12.00 -11.09
CA HIS A 131 3.56 12.65 -12.12
C HIS A 131 3.74 12.04 -13.51
N THR A 132 4.92 11.54 -13.82
CA THR A 132 5.21 10.90 -15.12
C THR A 132 4.51 9.56 -15.24
N PHE A 133 4.54 8.74 -14.21
CA PHE A 133 4.07 7.35 -14.27
C PHE A 133 2.71 7.13 -13.59
N GLY A 134 2.39 7.87 -12.53
CA GLY A 134 1.18 7.63 -11.72
C GLY A 134 -0.12 7.86 -12.46
N LYS A 135 -0.16 8.78 -13.42
CA LYS A 135 -1.37 9.08 -14.22
C LYS A 135 -1.83 7.92 -15.10
N SER A 136 -0.94 6.99 -15.43
CA SER A 136 -1.25 5.85 -16.29
C SER A 136 -2.11 4.77 -15.63
N TYR A 137 -2.14 4.77 -14.30
CA TYR A 137 -2.83 3.75 -13.48
C TYR A 137 -3.69 4.39 -12.39
N PRO A 138 -4.83 5.02 -12.76
CA PRO A 138 -5.67 5.73 -11.80
C PRO A 138 -6.30 4.76 -10.80
N ILE A 139 -6.29 5.14 -9.53
CA ILE A 139 -6.97 4.42 -8.45
C ILE A 139 -8.43 4.87 -8.41
N HIS A 140 -9.36 3.92 -8.48
CA HIS A 140 -10.79 4.14 -8.58
C HIS A 140 -11.52 4.03 -7.24
N GLY A 141 -10.88 3.44 -6.23
CA GLY A 141 -11.40 3.30 -4.87
C GLY A 141 -10.30 2.91 -3.90
N ILE A 142 -10.49 3.25 -2.65
CA ILE A 142 -9.58 2.92 -1.55
C ILE A 142 -10.34 2.06 -0.54
N ILE A 143 -9.75 0.94 -0.13
CA ILE A 143 -10.17 0.15 1.02
C ILE A 143 -9.18 0.47 2.13
N TYR A 144 -9.62 1.22 3.13
CA TYR A 144 -8.76 1.66 4.23
C TYR A 144 -8.99 0.80 5.48
N LEU A 145 -7.93 0.16 5.96
CA LEU A 145 -7.94 -0.58 7.22
C LEU A 145 -7.58 0.34 8.37
N SER A 146 -8.58 0.74 9.13
CA SER A 146 -8.40 1.49 10.37
C SER A 146 -7.99 0.53 11.48
N THR A 147 -6.78 0.72 11.99
CA THR A 147 -6.15 -0.12 13.02
C THR A 147 -5.27 0.78 13.87
N SER A 148 -5.39 0.69 15.19
CA SER A 148 -4.56 1.48 16.10
C SER A 148 -3.07 1.15 15.96
N SER A 149 -2.20 2.13 16.21
CA SER A 149 -0.75 1.93 16.22
C SER A 149 -0.32 0.87 17.21
N ALA A 150 -1.00 0.77 18.36
CA ALA A 150 -0.74 -0.25 19.37
C ALA A 150 -0.99 -1.67 18.83
N THR A 151 -2.18 -1.92 18.26
CA THR A 151 -2.51 -3.20 17.60
C THR A 151 -1.56 -3.51 16.45
N SER A 152 -1.19 -2.50 15.67
CA SER A 152 -0.22 -2.62 14.57
C SER A 152 1.15 -3.07 15.10
N LYS A 153 1.64 -2.47 16.20
CA LYS A 153 2.92 -2.84 16.81
C LYS A 153 2.95 -4.27 17.31
N GLU A 154 1.90 -4.72 17.98
CA GLU A 154 1.76 -6.11 18.45
C GLU A 154 1.85 -7.10 17.27
N ARG A 155 1.13 -6.83 16.17
CA ARG A 155 1.12 -7.67 14.98
C ARG A 155 2.47 -7.69 14.26
N ILE A 156 3.21 -6.57 14.24
CA ILE A 156 4.58 -6.49 13.71
C ILE A 156 5.51 -7.41 14.52
N GLN A 157 5.42 -7.36 15.86
CA GLN A 157 6.24 -8.20 16.74
C GLN A 157 5.95 -9.69 16.53
N ILE A 158 4.67 -10.09 16.41
CA ILE A 158 4.26 -11.48 16.14
C ILE A 158 4.79 -11.94 14.77
N ARG A 159 4.69 -11.09 13.73
CA ARG A 159 5.16 -11.39 12.37
C ARG A 159 6.68 -11.55 12.29
N ASN A 160 7.42 -10.82 13.10
CA ASN A 160 8.88 -10.87 13.24
C ASN A 160 9.65 -10.85 11.90
N ARG A 161 9.28 -9.93 11.00
CA ARG A 161 9.98 -9.75 9.72
C ARG A 161 11.31 -9.04 9.96
N GLN A 162 12.37 -9.53 9.32
CA GLN A 162 13.71 -8.96 9.40
C GLN A 162 13.72 -7.47 9.02
N GLY A 163 14.35 -6.64 9.87
CA GLY A 163 14.43 -5.18 9.71
C GLY A 163 13.26 -4.39 10.30
N GLU A 164 12.11 -5.02 10.57
CA GLU A 164 10.94 -4.34 11.16
C GLU A 164 11.02 -4.19 12.70
N ASP A 165 11.98 -4.81 13.34
CA ASP A 165 12.29 -4.64 14.77
C ASP A 165 12.58 -3.18 15.17
N ARG A 166 13.05 -2.39 14.20
CA ARG A 166 13.37 -0.96 14.34
C ARG A 166 12.17 -0.02 14.19
N ILE A 167 11.00 -0.52 13.81
CA ILE A 167 9.78 0.28 13.74
C ILE A 167 9.31 0.57 15.16
N ASP A 168 9.45 1.82 15.60
CA ASP A 168 8.97 2.29 16.90
C ASP A 168 7.51 2.77 16.87
N MET A 169 6.97 3.12 18.02
CA MET A 169 5.60 3.63 18.13
C MET A 169 5.46 5.00 17.47
N GLU A 170 6.46 5.86 17.63
CA GLU A 170 6.43 7.22 17.05
C GLU A 170 6.29 7.17 15.52
N TYR A 171 6.99 6.24 14.86
CA TYR A 171 6.88 6.03 13.42
C TYR A 171 5.50 5.50 13.01
N LEU A 172 4.91 4.59 13.80
CA LEU A 172 3.57 4.07 13.54
C LEU A 172 2.49 5.13 13.77
N ASP A 173 2.62 5.97 14.81
CA ASP A 173 1.71 7.08 15.08
C ASP A 173 1.78 8.13 13.96
N ALA A 174 2.98 8.45 13.48
CA ALA A 174 3.17 9.34 12.34
C ALA A 174 2.53 8.79 11.05
N LEU A 175 2.68 7.49 10.80
CA LEU A 175 2.03 6.83 9.66
C LEU A 175 0.51 6.81 9.78
N GLU A 176 -0.04 6.56 10.97
CA GLU A 176 -1.48 6.59 11.24
C GLU A 176 -2.04 7.99 10.95
N ALA A 177 -1.43 9.02 11.52
CA ALA A 177 -1.81 10.41 11.30
C ALA A 177 -1.74 10.81 9.82
N GLN A 178 -0.72 10.38 9.10
CA GLN A 178 -0.56 10.67 7.68
C GLN A 178 -1.61 9.94 6.81
N HIS A 179 -1.96 8.68 7.16
CA HIS A 179 -3.09 7.99 6.50
C HIS A 179 -4.40 8.75 6.71
N GLU A 180 -4.72 9.12 7.96
CA GLU A 180 -5.94 9.85 8.28
C GLU A 180 -6.02 11.20 7.56
N LYS A 181 -4.91 11.94 7.53
CA LYS A 181 -4.79 13.19 6.77
C LYS A 181 -5.08 12.98 5.29
N TRP A 182 -4.52 11.94 4.67
CA TRP A 182 -4.75 11.64 3.27
C TRP A 182 -6.16 11.17 3.00
N ILE A 183 -6.68 10.21 3.78
CA ILE A 183 -8.03 9.64 3.62
C ILE A 183 -9.11 10.69 3.82
N SER A 184 -8.96 11.63 4.76
CA SER A 184 -9.94 12.70 4.99
C SER A 184 -9.97 13.76 3.87
N ASN A 185 -8.89 13.89 3.10
CA ASN A 185 -8.76 14.90 2.04
C ASN A 185 -8.87 14.34 0.61
N THR A 186 -8.95 13.02 0.44
CA THR A 186 -9.07 12.42 -0.89
C THR A 186 -10.47 12.58 -1.48
N THR A 187 -10.54 12.76 -2.80
CA THR A 187 -11.82 12.74 -3.55
C THR A 187 -12.15 11.36 -4.10
N ILE A 188 -11.25 10.39 -3.92
CA ILE A 188 -11.45 9.01 -4.35
C ILE A 188 -12.43 8.35 -3.36
N PRO A 189 -13.42 7.56 -3.83
CA PRO A 189 -14.29 6.82 -2.93
C PRO A 189 -13.52 5.93 -1.96
N VAL A 190 -13.87 5.97 -0.67
CA VAL A 190 -13.21 5.21 0.40
C VAL A 190 -14.20 4.28 1.09
N LEU A 191 -13.81 3.03 1.25
CA LEU A 191 -14.43 2.08 2.16
C LEU A 191 -13.50 1.91 3.37
N THR A 192 -13.93 2.33 4.54
CA THR A 192 -13.18 2.12 5.79
C THR A 192 -13.66 0.85 6.47
N LEU A 193 -12.71 -0.06 6.77
CA LEU A 193 -12.94 -1.30 7.50
C LEU A 193 -12.13 -1.28 8.80
N SER A 194 -12.75 -1.69 9.89
CA SER A 194 -12.02 -1.93 11.14
C SER A 194 -11.39 -3.32 11.12
N THR A 195 -10.19 -3.45 11.63
CA THR A 195 -9.51 -4.73 11.82
C THR A 195 -9.27 -5.04 13.30
N GLU A 196 -9.93 -4.31 14.18
CA GLU A 196 -9.93 -4.61 15.61
C GLU A 196 -10.65 -5.93 15.90
N VAL A 197 -10.45 -6.46 17.12
CA VAL A 197 -10.97 -7.77 17.52
C VAL A 197 -12.51 -7.78 17.45
N GLY A 198 -13.08 -8.79 16.81
CA GLY A 198 -14.53 -9.03 16.77
C GLY A 198 -15.21 -8.71 15.44
N VAL A 199 -14.47 -8.21 14.43
CA VAL A 199 -15.04 -8.01 13.08
C VAL A 199 -15.01 -9.32 12.29
N SER A 200 -16.15 -9.70 11.71
CA SER A 200 -16.27 -10.95 10.94
C SER A 200 -15.65 -10.79 9.54
N VAL A 201 -15.01 -11.86 9.06
CA VAL A 201 -14.46 -11.93 7.70
C VAL A 201 -15.57 -11.82 6.66
N GLU A 202 -16.70 -12.50 6.90
CA GLU A 202 -17.86 -12.50 6.03
C GLU A 202 -18.43 -11.09 5.86
N GLU A 203 -18.51 -10.33 6.94
CA GLU A 203 -19.00 -8.95 6.96
C GLU A 203 -18.08 -8.02 6.14
N ASN A 204 -16.77 -8.14 6.31
CA ASN A 204 -15.81 -7.41 5.49
C ASN A 204 -15.91 -7.76 4.00
N MET A 205 -16.09 -9.05 3.66
CA MET A 205 -16.24 -9.48 2.26
C MET A 205 -17.52 -8.92 1.63
N GLU A 206 -18.64 -8.86 2.37
CA GLU A 206 -19.89 -8.28 1.86
C GLU A 206 -19.76 -6.76 1.65
N GLN A 207 -19.12 -6.05 2.57
CA GLN A 207 -18.86 -4.63 2.40
C GLN A 207 -17.97 -4.35 1.17
N ILE A 208 -16.93 -5.15 0.95
CA ILE A 208 -16.06 -5.03 -0.24
C ILE A 208 -16.85 -5.30 -1.52
N ARG A 209 -17.68 -6.36 -1.56
CA ARG A 209 -18.56 -6.64 -2.71
C ARG A 209 -19.49 -5.47 -3.03
N SER A 210 -20.13 -4.92 -2.00
CA SER A 210 -21.03 -3.78 -2.14
C SER A 210 -20.30 -2.56 -2.69
N PHE A 211 -19.12 -2.25 -2.16
CA PHE A 211 -18.28 -1.15 -2.61
C PHE A 211 -17.85 -1.31 -4.08
N VAL A 212 -17.34 -2.48 -4.45
CA VAL A 212 -17.00 -2.80 -5.84
C VAL A 212 -18.20 -2.64 -6.78
N LYS A 213 -19.38 -3.10 -6.37
CA LYS A 213 -20.61 -2.97 -7.16
C LYS A 213 -21.03 -1.50 -7.37
N GLN A 214 -20.80 -0.64 -6.38
CA GLN A 214 -21.03 0.81 -6.52
C GLN A 214 -20.06 1.45 -7.53
N LEU A 215 -18.78 1.05 -7.52
CA LEU A 215 -17.75 1.59 -8.44
C LEU A 215 -17.90 1.08 -9.88
N LYS A 216 -18.59 -0.04 -10.09
CA LYS A 216 -18.85 -0.58 -11.44
C LYS A 216 -19.98 0.18 -12.18
N LYS A 217 -20.83 0.92 -11.47
CA LYS A 217 -21.91 1.75 -12.04
C LYS A 217 -21.37 3.00 -12.70
#